data_52e36770836afc954a5a28a5265f877a
#
_entry.id   52e36770836afc954a5a28a5265f877a
#
_cell.length_a   1.000
_cell.length_b   1.000
_cell.length_c   1.000
_cell.angle_alpha   90.00
_cell.angle_beta   90.00
_cell.angle_gamma   90.00
#
_symmetry.space_group_name_H-M   'P 1'
#
loop_
_entity.id
_entity.type
_entity.pdbx_description
1 polymer ?
#
loop_
_entity_poly.entity_id
_entity_poly.type
_entity_poly.pdbx_seq_one_letter_code
_entity_poly.pdbx_strand_id
1 'polypeptide(L)'
;MKKIFLGLTLMACLGVNAQVLKVNNTTKVDVPEGVKVSTAQLSHNGEWVVISHQSSLGLDKIDLATKAVSHISDNGIGFDLKISGDDKVVIFRESNYGSDKRRYTTLKSVNIASGATNVVSPTTRDTRAFAGDAAKVLKANAGAINSSAALPVASINRGSMYVTQNGVTTLVAPQGVEGKSYLWPQVSPDGKKILYFVVGEGCFVCNIDGSNPVAQGVLRAAVWYDNSIIVGMDHKDDGVKTTSSKLIAKNINSKTTQVLTTTSVKAMYPSTGNGKISFVTPEGELFLLNVSK
;
A
#
# COMPACT_ATOMS: atom_id res chain seq x y z
N MET A 1 15.09 11.95 -70.96
CA MET A 1 14.40 12.45 -69.75
C MET A 1 14.38 11.32 -68.73
N LYS A 2 15.29 11.34 -67.73
CA LYS A 2 15.33 10.35 -66.66
C LYS A 2 14.50 10.84 -65.50
N LYS A 3 13.39 10.15 -65.16
CA LYS A 3 12.58 10.41 -63.96
C LYS A 3 13.25 9.85 -62.77
N ILE A 4 13.66 10.72 -61.84
CA ILE A 4 14.20 10.35 -60.52
C ILE A 4 12.99 10.16 -59.61
N PHE A 5 12.74 8.91 -59.14
CA PHE A 5 11.78 8.61 -58.07
C PHE A 5 12.47 8.90 -56.75
N LEU A 6 12.03 9.96 -56.08
CA LEU A 6 12.41 10.27 -54.72
C LEU A 6 11.52 9.45 -53.78
N GLY A 7 12.05 8.33 -53.26
CA GLY A 7 11.37 7.51 -52.27
C GLY A 7 11.36 8.22 -50.91
N LEU A 8 10.19 8.69 -50.47
CA LEU A 8 9.98 9.24 -49.14
C LEU A 8 9.83 8.09 -48.17
N THR A 9 10.93 7.75 -47.46
CA THR A 9 10.89 6.75 -46.38
C THR A 9 10.23 7.40 -45.15
N LEU A 10 8.96 7.08 -44.95
CA LEU A 10 8.21 7.46 -43.75
C LEU A 10 8.80 6.64 -42.58
N MET A 11 9.71 7.23 -41.81
CA MET A 11 10.11 6.67 -40.50
C MET A 11 8.91 6.76 -39.56
N ALA A 12 8.16 5.68 -39.43
CA ALA A 12 7.22 5.51 -38.34
C ALA A 12 8.02 5.44 -37.05
N CYS A 13 8.07 6.53 -36.30
CA CYS A 13 8.48 6.51 -34.90
C CYS A 13 7.47 5.65 -34.13
N LEU A 14 7.72 4.35 -34.04
CA LEU A 14 7.11 3.49 -33.06
C LEU A 14 7.56 4.04 -31.71
N GLY A 15 6.69 4.80 -31.06
CA GLY A 15 6.88 5.22 -29.67
C GLY A 15 7.01 3.96 -28.83
N VAL A 16 8.23 3.58 -28.50
CA VAL A 16 8.50 2.56 -27.49
C VAL A 16 8.02 3.16 -26.19
N ASN A 17 6.78 2.85 -25.77
CA ASN A 17 6.33 3.11 -24.42
C ASN A 17 7.28 2.32 -23.51
N ALA A 18 8.18 3.01 -22.83
CA ALA A 18 9.15 2.36 -21.95
C ALA A 18 8.38 1.58 -20.88
N GLN A 19 8.48 0.26 -20.93
CA GLN A 19 7.83 -0.65 -20.02
C GLN A 19 8.45 -0.51 -18.65
N VAL A 20 7.64 -0.27 -17.60
CA VAL A 20 8.08 -0.21 -16.20
C VAL A 20 8.04 -1.59 -15.56
N LEU A 21 6.94 -2.31 -15.80
CA LEU A 21 6.71 -3.69 -15.35
C LEU A 21 6.01 -4.48 -16.45
N LYS A 22 6.43 -5.72 -16.68
CA LYS A 22 5.72 -6.65 -17.55
C LYS A 22 4.62 -7.35 -16.76
N VAL A 23 3.35 -7.18 -17.16
CA VAL A 23 2.24 -7.96 -16.62
C VAL A 23 2.20 -9.32 -17.32
N ASN A 24 2.47 -10.38 -16.59
CA ASN A 24 2.52 -11.75 -17.13
C ASN A 24 1.11 -12.36 -17.18
N ASN A 25 0.34 -12.21 -16.10
CA ASN A 25 -1.07 -12.63 -16.03
C ASN A 25 -1.82 -11.86 -14.94
N THR A 26 -3.15 -11.97 -14.98
CA THR A 26 -4.07 -11.47 -13.95
C THR A 26 -4.96 -12.63 -13.52
N THR A 27 -5.07 -12.88 -12.22
CA THR A 27 -5.91 -13.95 -11.65
C THR A 27 -6.81 -13.39 -10.56
N LYS A 28 -8.05 -13.87 -10.49
CA LYS A 28 -8.94 -13.61 -9.37
C LYS A 28 -8.55 -14.53 -8.22
N VAL A 29 -8.52 -13.98 -7.00
CA VAL A 29 -8.28 -14.73 -5.77
C VAL A 29 -9.62 -15.19 -5.20
N ASP A 30 -9.73 -16.47 -4.89
CA ASP A 30 -10.90 -17.01 -4.18
C ASP A 30 -10.87 -16.47 -2.75
N VAL A 31 -11.96 -15.86 -2.32
CA VAL A 31 -12.19 -15.39 -0.96
C VAL A 31 -13.31 -16.19 -0.31
N PRO A 32 -13.45 -16.22 1.03
CA PRO A 32 -14.54 -16.94 1.69
C PRO A 32 -15.92 -16.53 1.16
N GLU A 33 -16.85 -17.48 1.13
CA GLU A 33 -18.21 -17.24 0.63
C GLU A 33 -18.89 -16.09 1.39
N GLY A 34 -19.52 -15.20 0.66
CA GLY A 34 -20.19 -14.00 1.21
C GLY A 34 -19.26 -12.86 1.61
N VAL A 35 -17.93 -13.06 1.60
CA VAL A 35 -16.97 -11.99 1.91
C VAL A 35 -16.77 -11.08 0.70
N LYS A 36 -16.94 -9.78 0.93
CA LYS A 36 -16.51 -8.72 0.03
C LYS A 36 -15.29 -8.03 0.62
N VAL A 37 -14.22 -7.96 -0.13
CA VAL A 37 -12.94 -7.40 0.32
C VAL A 37 -12.97 -5.87 0.23
N SER A 38 -12.59 -5.20 1.32
CA SER A 38 -12.39 -3.75 1.35
C SER A 38 -10.97 -3.36 0.97
N THR A 39 -9.99 -4.00 1.62
CA THR A 39 -8.57 -3.80 1.35
C THR A 39 -7.84 -5.13 1.45
N ALA A 40 -6.72 -5.24 0.77
CA ALA A 40 -5.86 -6.41 0.80
C ALA A 40 -4.40 -5.98 0.97
N GLN A 41 -3.63 -6.70 1.78
CA GLN A 41 -2.21 -6.47 1.99
C GLN A 41 -1.44 -7.75 1.72
N LEU A 42 -0.60 -7.74 0.68
CA LEU A 42 0.29 -8.86 0.36
C LEU A 42 1.45 -8.95 1.35
N SER A 43 1.84 -10.17 1.70
CA SER A 43 3.14 -10.43 2.34
C SER A 43 4.29 -10.00 1.42
N HIS A 44 5.44 -9.64 2.00
CA HIS A 44 6.60 -9.20 1.21
C HIS A 44 7.13 -10.33 0.32
N ASN A 45 7.06 -11.59 0.78
CA ASN A 45 7.42 -12.77 -0.02
C ASN A 45 6.37 -13.14 -1.09
N GLY A 46 5.18 -12.51 -1.05
CA GLY A 46 4.10 -12.75 -2.02
C GLY A 46 3.41 -14.12 -1.89
N GLU A 47 3.52 -14.80 -0.73
CA GLU A 47 2.95 -16.13 -0.52
C GLU A 47 1.53 -16.09 0.03
N TRP A 48 1.17 -15.04 0.75
CA TRP A 48 -0.15 -14.87 1.36
C TRP A 48 -0.62 -13.42 1.32
N VAL A 49 -1.90 -13.22 1.53
CA VAL A 49 -2.56 -11.91 1.61
C VAL A 49 -3.43 -11.84 2.85
N VAL A 50 -3.43 -10.71 3.53
CA VAL A 50 -4.44 -10.38 4.55
C VAL A 50 -5.50 -9.51 3.91
N ILE A 51 -6.76 -9.86 4.12
CA ILE A 51 -7.91 -9.13 3.63
C ILE A 51 -8.75 -8.56 4.79
N SER A 52 -9.27 -7.35 4.61
CA SER A 52 -10.32 -6.80 5.45
C SER A 52 -11.66 -6.83 4.71
N HIS A 53 -12.75 -7.05 5.44
CA HIS A 53 -14.09 -7.14 4.87
C HIS A 53 -14.72 -5.76 4.65
N GLN A 54 -15.59 -5.61 3.64
CA GLN A 54 -16.30 -4.34 3.36
C GLN A 54 -17.23 -3.93 4.50
N SER A 55 -17.75 -4.87 5.26
CA SER A 55 -18.50 -4.60 6.49
C SER A 55 -17.67 -3.95 7.60
N SER A 56 -16.36 -3.82 7.41
CA SER A 56 -15.37 -3.47 8.44
C SER A 56 -15.40 -4.43 9.65
N LEU A 57 -15.94 -5.62 9.46
CA LEU A 57 -16.07 -6.68 10.45
C LEU A 57 -15.38 -7.92 9.90
N GLY A 58 -14.12 -8.07 10.22
CA GLY A 58 -13.34 -9.24 9.86
C GLY A 58 -11.99 -8.96 9.23
N LEU A 59 -11.05 -9.79 9.59
CA LEU A 59 -9.71 -9.83 9.06
C LEU A 59 -9.31 -11.29 8.87
N ASP A 60 -9.01 -11.68 7.65
CA ASP A 60 -8.59 -13.04 7.30
C ASP A 60 -7.25 -13.02 6.58
N LYS A 61 -6.45 -14.08 6.77
CA LYS A 61 -5.29 -14.39 5.95
C LYS A 61 -5.67 -15.48 4.94
N ILE A 62 -5.26 -15.30 3.68
CA ILE A 62 -5.42 -16.30 2.61
C ILE A 62 -4.02 -16.70 2.14
N ASP A 63 -3.70 -17.96 2.19
CA ASP A 63 -2.53 -18.55 1.54
C ASP A 63 -2.78 -18.67 0.04
N LEU A 64 -1.90 -18.09 -0.78
CA LEU A 64 -2.14 -17.97 -2.22
C LEU A 64 -1.88 -19.27 -2.99
N ALA A 65 -1.07 -20.17 -2.44
CA ALA A 65 -0.78 -21.45 -3.06
C ALA A 65 -1.83 -22.52 -2.70
N THR A 66 -2.15 -22.65 -1.41
CA THR A 66 -3.07 -23.66 -0.89
C THR A 66 -4.53 -23.21 -0.86
N LYS A 67 -4.77 -21.88 -0.97
CA LYS A 67 -6.08 -21.22 -0.77
C LYS A 67 -6.64 -21.38 0.64
N ALA A 68 -5.82 -21.82 1.60
CA ALA A 68 -6.23 -21.95 2.99
C ALA A 68 -6.52 -20.57 3.59
N VAL A 69 -7.64 -20.46 4.30
CA VAL A 69 -8.06 -19.25 5.01
C VAL A 69 -7.82 -19.44 6.50
N SER A 70 -7.20 -18.45 7.12
CA SER A 70 -7.00 -18.36 8.57
C SER A 70 -7.67 -17.09 9.08
N HIS A 71 -8.65 -17.25 9.96
CA HIS A 71 -9.35 -16.13 10.58
C HIS A 71 -8.47 -15.43 11.63
N ILE A 72 -8.45 -14.11 11.63
CA ILE A 72 -7.64 -13.30 12.56
C ILE A 72 -8.50 -12.52 13.54
N SER A 73 -9.59 -11.90 13.07
CA SER A 73 -10.46 -11.08 13.93
C SER A 73 -11.85 -10.88 13.33
N ASP A 74 -12.88 -10.92 14.16
CA ASP A 74 -14.28 -10.59 13.82
C ASP A 74 -14.62 -9.12 13.99
N ASN A 75 -13.75 -8.35 14.66
CA ASN A 75 -14.04 -6.96 15.00
C ASN A 75 -13.68 -5.99 13.86
N GLY A 76 -14.27 -4.81 13.91
CA GLY A 76 -14.02 -3.75 12.95
C GLY A 76 -12.52 -3.40 12.88
N ILE A 77 -11.96 -3.52 11.70
CA ILE A 77 -10.56 -3.24 11.42
C ILE A 77 -10.43 -1.81 10.91
N GLY A 78 -9.64 -1.01 11.61
CA GLY A 78 -9.26 0.33 11.18
C GLY A 78 -8.23 0.29 10.04
N PHE A 79 -7.91 1.47 9.57
CA PHE A 79 -6.80 1.66 8.63
C PHE A 79 -5.46 1.34 9.30
N ASP A 80 -4.40 1.19 8.49
CA ASP A 80 -3.01 1.07 8.94
C ASP A 80 -2.57 -0.35 9.35
N LEU A 81 -3.07 -1.35 8.60
CA LEU A 81 -2.52 -2.70 8.65
C LEU A 81 -1.07 -2.67 8.15
N LYS A 82 -0.16 -3.29 8.90
CA LYS A 82 1.26 -3.39 8.54
C LYS A 82 1.75 -4.82 8.75
N ILE A 83 2.59 -5.28 7.85
CA ILE A 83 3.26 -6.58 7.92
C ILE A 83 4.73 -6.34 8.28
N SER A 84 5.28 -7.14 9.20
CA SER A 84 6.71 -7.09 9.53
C SER A 84 7.56 -7.51 8.33
N GLY A 85 8.78 -6.97 8.21
CA GLY A 85 9.65 -7.24 7.06
C GLY A 85 10.04 -8.72 6.87
N ASP A 86 9.88 -9.56 7.92
CA ASP A 86 10.08 -11.01 7.88
C ASP A 86 8.80 -11.81 7.66
N ASP A 87 7.68 -11.13 7.37
CA ASP A 87 6.35 -11.70 7.14
C ASP A 87 5.77 -12.54 8.29
N LYS A 88 6.31 -12.40 9.52
CA LYS A 88 5.86 -13.21 10.68
C LYS A 88 4.76 -12.57 11.50
N VAL A 89 4.66 -11.24 11.46
CA VAL A 89 3.71 -10.49 12.30
C VAL A 89 2.90 -9.52 11.45
N VAL A 90 1.60 -9.51 11.70
CA VAL A 90 0.69 -8.49 11.20
C VAL A 90 0.24 -7.61 12.36
N ILE A 91 0.35 -6.29 12.19
CA ILE A 91 -0.17 -5.29 13.12
C ILE A 91 -1.45 -4.72 12.53
N PHE A 92 -2.48 -4.59 13.33
CA PHE A 92 -3.78 -4.08 12.92
C PHE A 92 -4.48 -3.32 14.03
N ARG A 93 -5.39 -2.44 13.65
CA ARG A 93 -6.24 -1.68 14.57
C ARG A 93 -7.60 -2.33 14.66
N GLU A 94 -7.99 -2.73 15.86
CA GLU A 94 -9.32 -3.22 16.15
C GLU A 94 -10.14 -2.11 16.78
N SER A 95 -11.32 -1.82 16.23
CA SER A 95 -12.19 -0.74 16.69
C SER A 95 -13.51 -1.27 17.20
N ASN A 96 -13.92 -0.80 18.38
CA ASN A 96 -15.20 -1.12 19.02
C ASN A 96 -15.89 0.17 19.45
N TYR A 97 -17.22 0.12 19.58
CA TYR A 97 -17.99 1.21 20.14
C TYR A 97 -18.29 0.93 21.62
N GLY A 98 -17.98 1.90 22.49
CA GLY A 98 -18.32 1.85 23.89
C GLY A 98 -19.83 2.06 24.14
N SER A 99 -20.26 1.89 25.39
CA SER A 99 -21.64 2.20 25.84
C SER A 99 -22.03 3.68 25.62
N ASP A 100 -21.01 4.56 25.56
CA ASP A 100 -21.14 5.98 25.21
C ASP A 100 -21.28 6.25 23.71
N LYS A 101 -21.41 5.21 22.88
CA LYS A 101 -21.46 5.23 21.41
C LYS A 101 -20.21 5.82 20.74
N ARG A 102 -19.12 5.98 21.48
CA ARG A 102 -17.85 6.50 20.94
C ARG A 102 -16.96 5.36 20.48
N ARG A 103 -16.22 5.62 19.41
CA ARG A 103 -15.26 4.66 18.88
C ARG A 103 -14.01 4.60 19.74
N TYR A 104 -13.62 3.40 20.11
CA TYR A 104 -12.38 3.06 20.79
C TYR A 104 -11.56 2.13 19.91
N THR A 105 -10.25 2.25 19.96
CA THR A 105 -9.34 1.49 19.10
C THR A 105 -8.25 0.86 19.94
N THR A 106 -7.96 -0.40 19.66
CA THR A 106 -6.86 -1.19 20.25
C THR A 106 -5.87 -1.50 19.14
N LEU A 107 -4.58 -1.32 19.37
CA LEU A 107 -3.55 -1.81 18.47
C LEU A 107 -3.19 -3.24 18.87
N LYS A 108 -3.36 -4.17 17.93
CA LYS A 108 -3.05 -5.59 18.11
C LYS A 108 -2.00 -6.05 17.12
N SER A 109 -1.36 -7.15 17.45
CA SER A 109 -0.52 -7.91 16.52
C SER A 109 -0.94 -9.36 16.52
N VAL A 110 -0.74 -10.04 15.40
CA VAL A 110 -0.91 -11.50 15.27
C VAL A 110 0.36 -12.10 14.70
N ASN A 111 0.82 -13.18 15.30
CA ASN A 111 1.88 -14.03 14.74
C ASN A 111 1.24 -14.94 13.68
N ILE A 112 1.73 -14.86 12.45
CA ILE A 112 1.10 -15.54 11.30
C ILE A 112 1.23 -17.06 11.36
N ALA A 113 2.30 -17.58 11.95
CA ALA A 113 2.53 -19.01 12.04
C ALA A 113 1.69 -19.67 13.14
N SER A 114 1.58 -19.03 14.31
CA SER A 114 0.88 -19.59 15.48
C SER A 114 -0.57 -19.12 15.63
N GLY A 115 -0.97 -18.03 14.93
CA GLY A 115 -2.26 -17.36 15.14
C GLY A 115 -2.35 -16.59 16.48
N ALA A 116 -1.28 -16.57 17.29
CA ALA A 116 -1.29 -15.90 18.59
C ALA A 116 -1.43 -14.39 18.44
N THR A 117 -2.45 -13.83 19.07
CA THR A 117 -2.76 -12.39 19.06
C THR A 117 -2.32 -11.73 20.38
N ASN A 118 -1.70 -10.55 20.28
CA ASN A 118 -1.25 -9.76 21.42
C ASN A 118 -1.78 -8.32 21.32
N VAL A 119 -2.05 -7.70 22.47
CA VAL A 119 -2.31 -6.26 22.56
C VAL A 119 -0.96 -5.53 22.54
N VAL A 120 -0.76 -4.68 21.54
CA VAL A 120 0.44 -3.83 21.38
C VAL A 120 0.25 -2.49 22.09
N SER A 121 -0.92 -1.86 21.91
CA SER A 121 -1.32 -0.69 22.68
C SER A 121 -2.73 -0.89 23.19
N PRO A 122 -3.01 -0.48 24.44
CA PRO A 122 -4.32 -0.66 25.07
C PRO A 122 -5.41 0.14 24.35
N THR A 123 -6.65 -0.26 24.61
CA THR A 123 -7.85 0.39 24.06
C THR A 123 -7.90 1.87 24.44
N THR A 124 -7.99 2.74 23.45
CA THR A 124 -8.02 4.19 23.64
C THR A 124 -8.79 4.89 22.54
N ARG A 125 -9.18 6.14 22.80
CA ARG A 125 -9.64 7.08 21.77
C ARG A 125 -8.48 7.95 21.20
N ASP A 126 -7.36 7.99 21.91
CA ASP A 126 -6.17 8.72 21.51
C ASP A 126 -5.11 7.75 20.97
N THR A 127 -5.03 7.64 19.67
CA THR A 127 -4.15 6.71 18.98
C THR A 127 -2.74 7.27 18.70
N ARG A 128 -2.34 8.38 19.35
CA ARG A 128 -1.02 9.02 19.12
C ARG A 128 0.15 8.09 19.38
N ALA A 129 0.05 7.27 20.42
CA ALA A 129 1.11 6.34 20.80
C ALA A 129 1.26 5.15 19.82
N PHE A 130 0.23 4.82 19.02
CA PHE A 130 0.20 3.62 18.19
C PHE A 130 1.35 3.53 17.19
N ALA A 131 1.80 4.66 16.66
CA ALA A 131 2.91 4.68 15.72
C ALA A 131 4.22 4.19 16.36
N GLY A 132 4.54 4.70 17.56
CA GLY A 132 5.72 4.30 18.32
C GLY A 132 5.66 2.84 18.78
N ASP A 133 4.48 2.39 19.22
CA ASP A 133 4.29 1.02 19.69
C ASP A 133 4.33 0.01 18.53
N ALA A 134 3.72 0.35 17.38
CA ALA A 134 3.84 -0.43 16.15
C ALA A 134 5.30 -0.57 15.71
N ALA A 135 6.07 0.53 15.75
CA ALA A 135 7.47 0.51 15.39
C ALA A 135 8.31 -0.42 16.28
N LYS A 136 8.00 -0.49 17.57
CA LYS A 136 8.70 -1.43 18.51
C LYS A 136 8.47 -2.90 18.10
N VAL A 137 7.23 -3.26 17.77
CA VAL A 137 6.87 -4.62 17.36
C VAL A 137 7.47 -4.97 15.99
N LEU A 138 7.32 -4.08 15.01
CA LEU A 138 7.87 -4.28 13.66
C LEU A 138 9.41 -4.36 13.70
N LYS A 139 10.06 -3.59 14.60
CA LYS A 139 11.50 -3.66 14.82
C LYS A 139 11.96 -5.00 15.41
N ALA A 140 11.26 -5.51 16.41
CA ALA A 140 11.61 -6.78 17.05
C ALA A 140 11.59 -7.95 16.06
N ASN A 141 10.79 -7.87 15.00
CA ASN A 141 10.62 -8.92 14.00
C ASN A 141 11.37 -8.65 12.69
N ALA A 142 11.98 -7.49 12.52
CA ALA A 142 12.81 -7.15 11.35
C ALA A 142 14.20 -7.83 11.33
N GLY A 143 14.46 -8.76 12.24
CA GLY A 143 15.76 -9.41 12.43
C GLY A 143 16.26 -10.34 11.32
N ALA A 144 15.53 -10.45 10.20
CA ALA A 144 15.94 -11.24 9.04
C ALA A 144 16.63 -10.42 7.93
N ILE A 145 16.59 -9.10 8.00
CA ILE A 145 17.36 -8.24 7.11
C ILE A 145 18.70 -7.99 7.81
N ASN A 146 19.78 -8.42 7.19
CA ASN A 146 21.17 -8.30 7.66
C ASN A 146 21.65 -6.84 7.86
N SER A 147 20.84 -5.98 8.43
CA SER A 147 21.20 -4.63 8.83
C SER A 147 20.91 -4.45 10.32
N SER A 148 21.91 -4.02 11.06
CA SER A 148 21.86 -3.69 12.49
C SER A 148 20.91 -2.52 12.84
N ALA A 149 20.28 -1.90 11.86
CA ALA A 149 19.31 -0.82 12.02
C ALA A 149 17.91 -1.26 11.55
N ALA A 150 16.92 -1.16 12.44
CA ALA A 150 15.53 -1.36 12.07
C ALA A 150 15.07 -0.31 11.05
N LEU A 151 14.27 -0.75 10.07
CA LEU A 151 13.68 0.16 9.10
C LEU A 151 12.80 1.20 9.80
N PRO A 152 12.82 2.45 9.34
CA PRO A 152 11.91 3.47 9.83
C PRO A 152 10.45 3.08 9.58
N VAL A 153 9.55 3.55 10.42
CA VAL A 153 8.10 3.38 10.25
C VAL A 153 7.43 4.74 10.09
N ALA A 154 6.79 4.96 8.96
CA ALA A 154 5.98 6.16 8.74
C ALA A 154 4.54 5.93 9.20
N SER A 155 3.90 6.97 9.75
CA SER A 155 2.55 6.91 10.29
C SER A 155 1.85 8.26 10.20
N ILE A 156 0.52 8.25 10.34
CA ILE A 156 -0.31 9.46 10.40
C ILE A 156 -0.96 9.58 11.77
N ASN A 157 -0.93 10.80 12.29
CA ASN A 157 -1.73 11.20 13.43
C ASN A 157 -2.38 12.56 13.15
N ARG A 158 -3.71 12.61 13.12
CA ARG A 158 -4.52 13.82 12.86
C ARG A 158 -4.07 14.60 11.61
N GLY A 159 -3.84 13.87 10.51
CA GLY A 159 -3.43 14.46 9.23
C GLY A 159 -1.95 14.82 9.14
N SER A 160 -1.19 14.79 10.22
CA SER A 160 0.26 15.03 10.22
C SER A 160 1.02 13.71 10.07
N MET A 161 2.12 13.75 9.31
CA MET A 161 2.98 12.59 9.07
C MET A 161 4.15 12.55 10.06
N TYR A 162 4.44 11.37 10.59
CA TYR A 162 5.52 11.10 11.52
C TYR A 162 6.38 9.93 11.03
N VAL A 163 7.65 9.98 11.35
CA VAL A 163 8.60 8.86 11.16
C VAL A 163 9.14 8.46 12.50
N THR A 164 9.06 7.16 12.80
CA THR A 164 9.71 6.56 13.97
C THR A 164 10.92 5.76 13.52
N GLN A 165 12.10 6.13 14.02
CA GLN A 165 13.35 5.45 13.76
C GLN A 165 14.15 5.34 15.05
N ASN A 166 14.70 4.18 15.34
CA ASN A 166 15.49 3.93 16.57
C ASN A 166 14.77 4.36 17.88
N GLY A 167 13.44 4.22 17.91
CA GLY A 167 12.62 4.59 19.06
C GLY A 167 12.28 6.08 19.17
N VAL A 168 12.80 6.93 18.28
CA VAL A 168 12.49 8.37 18.21
C VAL A 168 11.44 8.62 17.14
N THR A 169 10.37 9.31 17.51
CA THR A 169 9.30 9.72 16.58
C THR A 169 9.44 11.20 16.26
N THR A 170 9.59 11.52 14.99
CA THR A 170 9.78 12.89 14.49
C THR A 170 8.65 13.29 13.56
N LEU A 171 8.17 14.51 13.66
CA LEU A 171 7.26 15.12 12.69
C LEU A 171 7.99 15.34 11.37
N VAL A 172 7.39 14.87 10.28
CA VAL A 172 7.90 15.04 8.91
C VAL A 172 6.83 15.74 8.09
N ALA A 173 7.10 16.96 7.66
CA ALA A 173 6.12 17.82 6.98
C ALA A 173 6.72 18.49 5.73
N PRO A 174 6.98 17.72 4.65
CA PRO A 174 7.69 18.22 3.46
C PRO A 174 6.98 19.39 2.74
N GLN A 175 5.64 19.46 2.84
CA GLN A 175 4.82 20.56 2.29
C GLN A 175 4.30 21.51 3.38
N GLY A 176 4.87 21.46 4.59
CA GLY A 176 4.40 22.23 5.73
C GLY A 176 3.31 21.52 6.54
N VAL A 177 2.86 22.17 7.63
CA VAL A 177 1.88 21.60 8.58
C VAL A 177 0.52 22.27 8.42
N GLU A 178 0.50 23.58 8.23
CA GLU A 178 -0.72 24.38 8.23
C GLU A 178 -1.59 24.07 7.01
N GLY A 179 -2.85 23.71 7.25
CA GLY A 179 -3.80 23.36 6.20
C GLY A 179 -3.49 22.09 5.42
N LYS A 180 -2.48 21.31 5.80
CA LYS A 180 -2.08 20.08 5.12
C LYS A 180 -2.63 18.84 5.80
N SER A 181 -3.03 17.87 4.99
CA SER A 181 -3.44 16.55 5.45
C SER A 181 -2.69 15.48 4.66
N TYR A 182 -1.81 14.77 5.34
CA TYR A 182 -0.99 13.69 4.80
C TYR A 182 -1.74 12.37 4.91
N LEU A 183 -1.63 11.52 3.88
CA LEU A 183 -2.27 10.21 3.82
C LEU A 183 -1.29 9.16 3.29
N TRP A 184 -1.51 7.89 3.63
CA TRP A 184 -0.86 6.70 3.11
C TRP A 184 0.68 6.76 3.07
N PRO A 185 1.35 7.16 4.17
CA PRO A 185 2.80 7.22 4.17
C PRO A 185 3.38 5.81 4.18
N GLN A 186 4.37 5.59 3.34
CA GLN A 186 5.12 4.34 3.29
C GLN A 186 6.61 4.62 3.14
N VAL A 187 7.42 3.93 3.93
CA VAL A 187 8.87 3.95 3.80
C VAL A 187 9.29 3.02 2.65
N SER A 188 10.28 3.44 1.85
CA SER A 188 10.85 2.59 0.80
C SER A 188 11.51 1.34 1.38
N PRO A 189 11.62 0.23 0.61
CA PRO A 189 12.23 -0.99 1.10
C PRO A 189 13.64 -0.83 1.67
N ASP A 190 14.42 0.15 1.18
CA ASP A 190 15.77 0.47 1.68
C ASP A 190 15.79 1.45 2.87
N GLY A 191 14.62 1.90 3.33
CA GLY A 191 14.49 2.81 4.47
C GLY A 191 14.88 4.27 4.22
N LYS A 192 15.17 4.67 2.97
CA LYS A 192 15.76 5.98 2.66
C LYS A 192 14.75 7.03 2.23
N LYS A 193 13.56 6.63 1.78
CA LYS A 193 12.54 7.53 1.23
C LYS A 193 11.18 7.29 1.84
N ILE A 194 10.31 8.27 1.73
CA ILE A 194 8.89 8.19 2.09
C ILE A 194 8.06 8.51 0.86
N LEU A 195 7.13 7.63 0.54
CA LEU A 195 6.02 7.83 -0.38
C LEU A 195 4.81 8.28 0.44
N TYR A 196 4.11 9.32 0.02
CA TYR A 196 2.95 9.85 0.74
C TYR A 196 2.03 10.62 -0.20
N PHE A 197 0.81 10.89 0.26
CA PHE A 197 -0.18 11.69 -0.45
C PHE A 197 -0.56 12.91 0.39
N VAL A 198 -0.70 14.08 -0.25
CA VAL A 198 -1.22 15.30 0.37
C VAL A 198 -2.57 15.61 -0.26
N VAL A 199 -3.59 15.76 0.58
CA VAL A 199 -4.95 16.07 0.12
C VAL A 199 -4.96 17.39 -0.65
N GLY A 200 -5.51 17.36 -1.86
CA GLY A 200 -5.54 18.51 -2.77
C GLY A 200 -4.27 18.72 -3.60
N GLU A 201 -3.14 18.06 -3.29
CA GLU A 201 -1.87 18.28 -3.99
C GLU A 201 -1.38 17.04 -4.75
N GLY A 202 -1.68 15.83 -4.28
CA GLY A 202 -1.32 14.59 -4.93
C GLY A 202 -0.26 13.77 -4.19
N CYS A 203 0.41 12.89 -4.95
CA CYS A 203 1.40 11.94 -4.47
C CYS A 203 2.81 12.51 -4.56
N PHE A 204 3.62 12.25 -3.55
CA PHE A 204 5.01 12.73 -3.45
C PHE A 204 5.94 11.64 -2.95
N VAL A 205 7.21 11.78 -3.25
CA VAL A 205 8.32 11.05 -2.64
C VAL A 205 9.32 12.06 -2.09
N CYS A 206 9.77 11.87 -0.85
CA CYS A 206 10.86 12.66 -0.25
C CYS A 206 11.90 11.73 0.38
N ASN A 207 13.00 12.30 0.87
CA ASN A 207 13.94 11.60 1.73
C ASN A 207 13.28 11.27 3.08
N ILE A 208 13.87 10.35 3.85
CA ILE A 208 13.31 9.89 5.13
C ILE A 208 13.18 11.02 6.18
N ASP A 209 13.96 12.05 6.07
CA ASP A 209 13.94 13.27 6.90
C ASP A 209 12.94 14.32 6.41
N GLY A 210 12.23 14.07 5.29
CA GLY A 210 11.30 15.01 4.67
C GLY A 210 11.92 15.96 3.66
N SER A 211 13.23 15.95 3.48
CA SER A 211 13.90 16.79 2.49
C SER A 211 13.63 16.32 1.05
N ASN A 212 13.82 17.23 0.09
CA ASN A 212 13.71 16.98 -1.35
C ASN A 212 12.39 16.32 -1.79
N PRO A 213 11.22 16.90 -1.49
CA PRO A 213 9.95 16.38 -1.94
C PRO A 213 9.80 16.51 -3.47
N VAL A 214 9.48 15.41 -4.13
CA VAL A 214 9.28 15.33 -5.59
C VAL A 214 7.88 14.82 -5.88
N ALA A 215 7.10 15.61 -6.63
CA ALA A 215 5.76 15.25 -7.04
C ALA A 215 5.74 14.04 -7.98
N GLN A 216 4.84 13.10 -7.72
CA GLN A 216 4.63 11.90 -8.52
C GLN A 216 3.32 11.92 -9.32
N GLY A 217 2.55 12.99 -9.23
CA GLY A 217 1.24 13.13 -9.85
C GLY A 217 0.08 12.76 -8.91
N VAL A 218 -1.08 12.46 -9.46
CA VAL A 218 -2.33 12.24 -8.69
C VAL A 218 -2.55 10.74 -8.42
N LEU A 219 -1.51 10.00 -8.06
CA LEU A 219 -1.64 8.59 -7.70
C LEU A 219 -2.15 8.45 -6.27
N ARG A 220 -3.34 7.85 -6.09
CA ARG A 220 -3.92 7.57 -4.77
C ARG A 220 -3.49 6.19 -4.26
N ALA A 221 -3.40 6.03 -2.95
CA ALA A 221 -3.03 4.79 -2.25
C ALA A 221 -1.78 4.13 -2.87
N ALA A 222 -0.79 4.94 -3.26
CA ALA A 222 0.42 4.45 -3.90
C ALA A 222 1.27 3.66 -2.90
N VAL A 223 1.90 2.58 -3.39
CA VAL A 223 2.76 1.66 -2.64
C VAL A 223 4.09 1.48 -3.35
N TRP A 224 5.14 1.13 -2.62
CA TRP A 224 6.42 0.76 -3.20
C TRP A 224 6.34 -0.65 -3.80
N TYR A 225 6.77 -0.81 -5.06
CA TYR A 225 7.08 -2.11 -5.64
C TYR A 225 8.54 -2.49 -5.35
N ASP A 226 9.41 -1.51 -5.46
CA ASP A 226 10.83 -1.56 -5.07
C ASP A 226 11.35 -0.14 -4.76
N ASN A 227 12.67 0.05 -4.61
CA ASN A 227 13.25 1.36 -4.27
C ASN A 227 13.12 2.43 -5.38
N SER A 228 12.68 2.05 -6.58
CA SER A 228 12.57 2.91 -7.76
C SER A 228 11.20 2.93 -8.43
N ILE A 229 10.36 1.95 -8.14
CA ILE A 229 9.03 1.79 -8.77
C ILE A 229 7.95 1.89 -7.70
N ILE A 230 6.98 2.75 -7.95
CA ILE A 230 5.74 2.85 -7.17
C ILE A 230 4.55 2.41 -8.01
N VAL A 231 3.53 1.86 -7.36
CA VAL A 231 2.25 1.49 -7.97
C VAL A 231 1.14 2.20 -7.21
N GLY A 232 0.30 2.94 -7.91
CA GLY A 232 -0.83 3.64 -7.32
C GLY A 232 -2.06 3.57 -8.21
N MET A 233 -3.18 4.12 -7.76
CA MET A 233 -4.40 4.17 -8.55
C MET A 233 -4.64 5.56 -9.13
N ASP A 234 -4.93 5.61 -10.44
CA ASP A 234 -5.57 6.75 -11.12
C ASP A 234 -7.08 6.56 -10.99
N HIS A 235 -7.63 7.23 -9.97
CA HIS A 235 -8.99 7.05 -9.51
C HIS A 235 -9.85 8.28 -9.83
N LYS A 236 -11.05 8.04 -10.37
CA LYS A 236 -12.06 9.05 -10.58
C LYS A 236 -13.39 8.61 -9.99
N ASP A 237 -14.08 9.54 -9.37
CA ASP A 237 -15.42 9.36 -8.79
C ASP A 237 -16.33 10.52 -9.23
N ASP A 238 -17.65 10.32 -9.07
CA ASP A 238 -18.69 11.33 -9.32
C ASP A 238 -19.23 11.92 -8.00
N GLY A 239 -18.51 11.69 -6.89
CA GLY A 239 -18.92 12.07 -5.53
C GLY A 239 -19.79 11.01 -4.83
N VAL A 240 -20.28 10.00 -5.53
CA VAL A 240 -21.12 8.91 -5.00
C VAL A 240 -20.45 7.55 -5.20
N LYS A 241 -19.91 7.31 -6.39
CA LYS A 241 -19.30 6.03 -6.76
C LYS A 241 -18.03 6.21 -7.60
N THR A 242 -17.17 5.22 -7.57
CA THR A 242 -16.02 5.11 -8.47
C THR A 242 -16.49 4.97 -9.91
N THR A 243 -16.16 5.94 -10.76
CA THR A 243 -16.47 5.91 -12.19
C THR A 243 -15.39 5.20 -12.99
N SER A 244 -14.11 5.41 -12.62
CA SER A 244 -12.97 4.66 -13.17
C SER A 244 -11.85 4.55 -12.15
N SER A 245 -11.07 3.48 -12.24
CA SER A 245 -9.82 3.33 -11.47
C SER A 245 -8.89 2.37 -12.20
N LYS A 246 -7.63 2.76 -12.37
CA LYS A 246 -6.59 1.96 -13.03
C LYS A 246 -5.36 1.94 -12.14
N LEU A 247 -4.63 0.84 -12.15
CA LEU A 247 -3.31 0.79 -11.55
C LEU A 247 -2.27 1.36 -12.52
N ILE A 248 -1.45 2.24 -11.97
CA ILE A 248 -0.33 2.89 -12.67
C ILE A 248 0.94 2.50 -11.97
N ALA A 249 1.90 1.92 -12.70
CA ALA A 249 3.28 1.82 -12.28
C ALA A 249 4.05 3.05 -12.72
N LYS A 250 4.91 3.58 -11.86
CA LYS A 250 5.77 4.72 -12.16
C LYS A 250 7.18 4.48 -11.63
N ASN A 251 8.16 4.65 -12.49
CA ASN A 251 9.55 4.73 -12.07
C ASN A 251 9.86 6.17 -11.62
N ILE A 252 10.21 6.35 -10.35
CA ILE A 252 10.42 7.67 -9.74
C ILE A 252 11.67 8.38 -10.26
N ASN A 253 12.65 7.63 -10.81
CA ASN A 253 13.91 8.17 -11.32
C ASN A 253 13.76 8.62 -12.79
N SER A 254 13.31 7.72 -13.67
CA SER A 254 13.08 8.02 -15.09
C SER A 254 11.78 8.79 -15.35
N LYS A 255 10.89 8.88 -14.36
CA LYS A 255 9.53 9.45 -14.48
C LYS A 255 8.61 8.72 -15.47
N THR A 256 9.03 7.56 -15.98
CA THR A 256 8.23 6.72 -16.88
C THR A 256 7.02 6.18 -16.14
N THR A 257 5.86 6.23 -16.79
CA THR A 257 4.58 5.73 -16.29
C THR A 257 4.00 4.67 -17.20
N GLN A 258 3.32 3.69 -16.63
CA GLN A 258 2.66 2.61 -17.36
C GLN A 258 1.33 2.25 -16.70
N VAL A 259 0.29 2.07 -17.50
CA VAL A 259 -0.98 1.50 -17.05
C VAL A 259 -0.82 -0.02 -16.94
N LEU A 260 -1.16 -0.59 -15.77
CA LEU A 260 -1.05 -2.02 -15.50
C LEU A 260 -2.36 -2.79 -15.69
N THR A 261 -3.52 -2.12 -15.54
CA THR A 261 -4.84 -2.76 -15.62
C THR A 261 -5.65 -2.23 -16.77
N THR A 262 -6.54 -3.07 -17.33
CA THR A 262 -7.46 -2.66 -18.40
C THR A 262 -8.57 -1.75 -17.87
N THR A 263 -9.28 -1.06 -18.77
CA THR A 263 -10.40 -0.18 -18.41
C THR A 263 -11.66 -0.92 -17.99
N SER A 264 -11.72 -2.25 -18.23
CA SER A 264 -12.86 -3.10 -17.88
C SER A 264 -12.95 -3.41 -16.39
N VAL A 265 -11.85 -3.22 -15.63
CA VAL A 265 -11.79 -3.50 -14.21
C VAL A 265 -11.41 -2.22 -13.45
N LYS A 266 -12.23 -1.85 -12.46
CA LYS A 266 -11.93 -0.73 -11.56
C LYS A 266 -10.99 -1.21 -10.47
N ALA A 267 -9.69 -1.13 -10.71
CA ALA A 267 -8.66 -1.61 -9.79
C ALA A 267 -8.31 -0.57 -8.72
N MET A 268 -8.44 -0.93 -7.45
CA MET A 268 -8.28 -0.04 -6.30
C MET A 268 -7.35 -0.65 -5.25
N TYR A 269 -6.71 0.21 -4.44
CA TYR A 269 -5.91 -0.14 -3.26
C TYR A 269 -4.85 -1.22 -3.54
N PRO A 270 -3.84 -0.89 -4.39
CA PRO A 270 -2.77 -1.84 -4.69
C PRO A 270 -1.96 -2.21 -3.44
N SER A 271 -1.48 -3.44 -3.40
CA SER A 271 -0.45 -3.90 -2.48
C SER A 271 0.54 -4.76 -3.24
N THR A 272 1.80 -4.74 -2.84
CA THR A 272 2.90 -5.37 -3.58
C THR A 272 3.63 -6.40 -2.73
N GLY A 273 4.12 -7.46 -3.35
CA GLY A 273 4.95 -8.49 -2.72
C GLY A 273 5.56 -9.39 -3.80
N ASN A 274 6.87 -9.55 -3.79
CA ASN A 274 7.67 -10.48 -4.61
C ASN A 274 7.11 -10.81 -6.01
N GLY A 275 7.13 -9.85 -6.93
CA GLY A 275 6.63 -10.06 -8.30
C GLY A 275 5.10 -10.12 -8.43
N LYS A 276 4.36 -9.76 -7.39
CA LYS A 276 2.89 -9.70 -7.40
C LYS A 276 2.38 -8.33 -6.99
N ILE A 277 1.22 -7.96 -7.53
CA ILE A 277 0.46 -6.78 -7.13
C ILE A 277 -0.98 -7.24 -6.91
N SER A 278 -1.51 -7.09 -5.70
CA SER A 278 -2.93 -7.29 -5.44
C SER A 278 -3.70 -5.99 -5.62
N PHE A 279 -4.98 -6.11 -5.96
CA PHE A 279 -5.93 -5.01 -5.96
C PHE A 279 -7.35 -5.51 -5.71
N VAL A 280 -8.20 -4.62 -5.25
CA VAL A 280 -9.62 -4.90 -5.04
C VAL A 280 -10.49 -4.11 -6.01
N THR A 281 -11.74 -4.55 -6.22
CA THR A 281 -12.74 -3.82 -7.00
C THR A 281 -13.80 -3.20 -6.07
N PRO A 282 -14.61 -2.23 -6.54
CA PRO A 282 -15.74 -1.70 -5.77
C PRO A 282 -16.76 -2.78 -5.35
N GLU A 283 -16.85 -3.85 -6.11
CA GLU A 283 -17.73 -5.00 -5.85
C GLU A 283 -17.18 -5.93 -4.75
N GLY A 284 -15.93 -5.69 -4.31
CA GLY A 284 -15.27 -6.46 -3.26
C GLY A 284 -14.57 -7.72 -3.76
N GLU A 285 -14.21 -7.76 -5.04
CA GLU A 285 -13.41 -8.84 -5.61
C GLU A 285 -11.92 -8.56 -5.43
N LEU A 286 -11.13 -9.60 -5.20
CA LEU A 286 -9.67 -9.54 -5.05
C LEU A 286 -8.98 -10.15 -6.27
N PHE A 287 -8.00 -9.44 -6.81
CA PHE A 287 -7.19 -9.86 -7.95
C PHE A 287 -5.70 -9.77 -7.65
N LEU A 288 -4.94 -10.60 -8.37
CA LEU A 288 -3.47 -10.57 -8.43
C LEU A 288 -2.99 -10.35 -9.86
N LEU A 289 -2.07 -9.40 -10.03
CA LEU A 289 -1.19 -9.30 -11.18
C LEU A 289 0.12 -10.01 -10.83
N ASN A 290 0.56 -10.97 -11.64
CA ASN A 290 1.92 -11.46 -11.62
C ASN A 290 2.75 -10.60 -12.59
N VAL A 291 3.79 -9.96 -12.06
CA VAL A 291 4.59 -8.99 -12.82
C VAL A 291 6.08 -9.32 -12.73
N SER A 292 6.83 -8.89 -13.73
CA SER A 292 8.30 -8.93 -13.78
C SER A 292 8.85 -7.58 -14.27
N LYS A 293 10.14 -7.33 -14.04
CA LYS A 293 10.87 -6.20 -14.64
C LYS A 293 11.27 -6.49 -16.06
#